data_d9273109712776728f41ea8613dcc5af
#
_entry.id   d9273109712776728f41ea8613dcc5af
#
_cell.length_a   1.000
_cell.length_b   1.000
_cell.length_c   1.000
_cell.angle_alpha   90.00
_cell.angle_beta   90.00
_cell.angle_gamma   90.00
#
_symmetry.space_group_name_H-M   'P 1'
#
loop_
_entity.id
_entity.type
_entity.pdbx_description
1 polymer ?
#
loop_
_entity_poly.entity_id
_entity_poly.type
_entity_poly.pdbx_seq_one_letter_code
_entity_poly.pdbx_strand_id
1 'polypeptide(L)'
;MTNIKIGFIGFGSMAMAIAEGLIKFNAVSAHNIHACAKHHDKLKINADKLGISACFDAKTVISNCDIIIPAIVPSIAEEVLKPLSDDLCGKAVVSIMHGILFDKLEELLPGSHHISTLPNTPVKVGEGILIC
;
A
#
# COMPACT_ATOMS: atom_id res chain seq x y z
N MET A 1 -19.46 5.58 2.10
CA MET A 1 -18.17 5.35 1.41
C MET A 1 -17.31 6.60 1.50
N THR A 2 -16.05 6.46 1.78
CA THR A 2 -15.13 7.58 1.94
C THR A 2 -14.55 8.06 0.61
N ASN A 3 -14.13 9.33 0.55
CA ASN A 3 -13.40 9.88 -0.59
C ASN A 3 -11.88 9.76 -0.42
N ILE A 4 -11.42 9.06 0.60
CA ILE A 4 -10.00 8.82 0.84
C ILE A 4 -9.43 7.95 -0.29
N LYS A 5 -8.27 8.33 -0.79
CA LYS A 5 -7.56 7.58 -1.83
C LYS A 5 -6.42 6.81 -1.18
N ILE A 6 -6.35 5.53 -1.52
CA ILE A 6 -5.36 4.59 -0.95
C ILE A 6 -4.40 4.17 -2.06
N GLY A 7 -3.10 4.22 -1.76
CA GLY A 7 -2.06 3.85 -2.70
C GLY A 7 -1.19 2.72 -2.17
N PHE A 8 -0.96 1.71 -3.00
CA PHE A 8 -0.05 0.61 -2.68
C PHE A 8 1.28 0.79 -3.41
N ILE A 9 2.38 0.70 -2.68
CA ILE A 9 3.72 0.59 -3.26
C ILE A 9 4.10 -0.88 -3.19
N GLY A 10 4.02 -1.56 -4.33
CA GLY A 10 4.04 -3.00 -4.42
C GLY A 10 2.62 -3.57 -4.39
N PHE A 11 2.37 -4.63 -5.12
CA PHE A 11 1.03 -5.21 -5.20
C PHE A 11 1.07 -6.72 -5.33
N GLY A 12 1.60 -7.37 -4.27
CA GLY A 12 1.61 -8.82 -4.16
C GLY A 12 0.31 -9.36 -3.57
N SER A 13 0.32 -10.62 -3.13
CA SER A 13 -0.88 -11.30 -2.64
C SER A 13 -1.55 -10.59 -1.48
N MET A 14 -0.77 -10.08 -0.53
CA MET A 14 -1.35 -9.41 0.64
C MET A 14 -1.99 -8.08 0.29
N ALA A 15 -1.31 -7.28 -0.55
CA ALA A 15 -1.87 -6.01 -1.01
C ALA A 15 -3.16 -6.24 -1.79
N MET A 16 -3.17 -7.25 -2.66
CA MET A 16 -4.36 -7.61 -3.43
C MET A 16 -5.50 -8.05 -2.52
N ALA A 17 -5.21 -8.84 -1.48
CA ALA A 17 -6.22 -9.27 -0.51
C ALA A 17 -6.83 -8.08 0.23
N ILE A 18 -6.01 -7.11 0.63
CA ILE A 18 -6.49 -5.90 1.31
C ILE A 18 -7.36 -5.08 0.37
N ALA A 19 -6.92 -4.87 -0.87
CA ALA A 19 -7.69 -4.12 -1.86
C ALA A 19 -9.05 -4.78 -2.12
N GLU A 20 -9.06 -6.09 -2.30
CA GLU A 20 -10.32 -6.85 -2.48
C GLU A 20 -11.27 -6.66 -1.30
N GLY A 21 -10.74 -6.73 -0.07
CA GLY A 21 -11.53 -6.53 1.13
C GLY A 21 -12.13 -5.13 1.23
N LEU A 22 -11.32 -4.12 0.95
CA LEU A 22 -11.77 -2.73 0.98
C LEU A 22 -12.90 -2.48 -0.02
N ILE A 23 -12.81 -3.05 -1.20
CA ILE A 23 -13.82 -2.92 -2.25
C ILE A 23 -15.08 -3.70 -1.89
N LYS A 24 -14.92 -4.96 -1.50
CA LYS A 24 -16.02 -5.87 -1.20
C LYS A 24 -16.91 -5.35 -0.08
N PHE A 25 -16.32 -4.76 0.95
CA PHE A 25 -17.07 -4.25 2.10
C PHE A 25 -17.36 -2.76 2.01
N ASN A 26 -17.20 -2.18 0.83
CA ASN A 26 -17.54 -0.78 0.53
C ASN A 26 -16.82 0.24 1.40
N ALA A 27 -15.65 -0.10 1.90
CA ALA A 27 -14.84 0.85 2.66
C ALA A 27 -14.23 1.93 1.76
N VAL A 28 -13.80 1.54 0.56
CA VAL A 28 -13.21 2.43 -0.43
C VAL A 28 -13.67 1.99 -1.82
N SER A 29 -14.00 2.93 -2.69
CA SER A 29 -14.31 2.61 -4.09
C SER A 29 -13.06 2.15 -4.83
N ALA A 30 -13.20 1.21 -5.76
CA ALA A 30 -12.07 0.70 -6.53
C ALA A 30 -11.31 1.84 -7.24
N HIS A 31 -12.01 2.82 -7.80
CA HIS A 31 -11.36 3.93 -8.51
C HIS A 31 -10.56 4.86 -7.58
N ASN A 32 -10.71 4.74 -6.27
CA ASN A 32 -9.92 5.47 -5.28
C ASN A 32 -8.72 4.68 -4.78
N ILE A 33 -8.43 3.54 -5.39
CA ILE A 33 -7.26 2.71 -5.06
C ILE A 33 -6.28 2.77 -6.22
N HIS A 34 -5.04 3.10 -5.92
CA HIS A 34 -3.95 3.18 -6.89
C HIS A 34 -2.83 2.25 -6.45
N ALA A 35 -2.08 1.72 -7.40
CA ALA A 35 -0.98 0.82 -7.08
C ALA A 35 0.15 0.96 -8.10
N CYS A 36 1.38 0.69 -7.66
CA CYS A 36 2.52 0.52 -8.54
C CYS A 36 3.23 -0.78 -8.13
N ALA A 37 3.97 -1.37 -9.05
CA ALA A 37 4.71 -2.61 -8.81
C ALA A 37 5.87 -2.72 -9.77
N LYS A 38 6.86 -3.54 -9.39
CA LYS A 38 8.05 -3.79 -10.22
C LYS A 38 7.67 -4.38 -11.59
N HIS A 39 6.68 -5.28 -11.60
CA HIS A 39 6.20 -5.93 -12.83
C HIS A 39 4.85 -5.32 -13.22
N HIS A 40 4.91 -4.23 -13.97
CA HIS A 40 3.72 -3.48 -14.36
C HIS A 40 2.69 -4.33 -15.12
N ASP A 41 3.15 -5.26 -15.97
CA ASP A 41 2.25 -6.12 -16.75
C ASP A 41 1.35 -6.97 -15.84
N LYS A 42 1.93 -7.58 -14.79
CA LYS A 42 1.17 -8.35 -13.82
C LYS A 42 0.23 -7.47 -13.00
N LEU A 43 0.72 -6.30 -12.61
CA LEU A 43 -0.09 -5.32 -11.89
C LEU A 43 -1.32 -4.93 -12.72
N LYS A 44 -1.13 -4.65 -13.99
CA LYS A 44 -2.21 -4.21 -14.89
C LYS A 44 -3.32 -5.25 -14.97
N ILE A 45 -2.95 -6.54 -15.07
CA ILE A 45 -3.92 -7.64 -15.09
C ILE A 45 -4.75 -7.65 -13.82
N ASN A 46 -4.11 -7.57 -12.66
CA ASN A 46 -4.79 -7.58 -11.37
C ASN A 46 -5.60 -6.31 -11.14
N ALA A 47 -5.07 -5.17 -11.55
CA ALA A 47 -5.77 -3.89 -11.43
C ALA A 47 -7.05 -3.88 -12.26
N ASP A 48 -7.02 -4.41 -13.48
CA ASP A 48 -8.20 -4.49 -14.34
C ASP A 48 -9.28 -5.40 -13.73
N LYS A 49 -8.88 -6.49 -13.07
CA LYS A 49 -9.81 -7.39 -12.39
C LYS A 49 -10.55 -6.70 -11.24
N LEU A 50 -9.85 -5.83 -10.52
CA LEU A 50 -10.41 -5.14 -9.35
C LEU A 50 -11.03 -3.80 -9.68
N GLY A 51 -10.69 -3.21 -10.81
CA GLY A 51 -11.13 -1.87 -11.19
C GLY A 51 -10.31 -0.75 -10.56
N ILE A 52 -9.10 -1.05 -10.08
CA ILE A 52 -8.20 -0.06 -9.50
C ILE A 52 -7.27 0.54 -10.55
N SER A 53 -6.56 1.61 -10.18
CA SER A 53 -5.64 2.30 -11.08
C SER A 53 -4.23 1.75 -10.95
N ALA A 54 -3.67 1.26 -12.06
CA ALA A 54 -2.28 0.83 -12.13
C ALA A 54 -1.39 2.01 -12.55
N CYS A 55 -0.44 2.37 -11.70
CA CYS A 55 0.50 3.45 -11.95
C CYS A 55 1.88 2.89 -12.33
N PHE A 56 2.66 3.68 -13.08
CA PHE A 56 3.99 3.23 -13.51
C PHE A 56 5.07 3.43 -12.46
N ASP A 57 4.88 4.35 -11.54
CA ASP A 57 5.87 4.62 -10.49
C ASP A 57 5.21 4.97 -9.16
N ALA A 58 6.04 4.91 -8.10
CA ALA A 58 5.59 5.19 -6.74
C ALA A 58 5.26 6.66 -6.53
N LYS A 59 5.96 7.57 -7.18
CA LYS A 59 5.72 9.01 -7.03
C LYS A 59 4.32 9.38 -7.49
N THR A 60 3.85 8.77 -8.58
CA THR A 60 2.48 8.97 -9.07
C THR A 60 1.46 8.48 -8.05
N VAL A 61 1.70 7.30 -7.45
CA VAL A 61 0.83 6.77 -6.41
C VAL A 61 0.78 7.73 -5.23
N ILE A 62 1.92 8.17 -4.73
CA ILE A 62 2.01 9.04 -3.55
C ILE A 62 1.30 10.37 -3.80
N SER A 63 1.51 10.98 -4.96
CA SER A 63 0.90 12.28 -5.27
C SER A 63 -0.62 12.23 -5.40
N ASN A 64 -1.18 11.06 -5.72
CA ASN A 64 -2.62 10.89 -5.92
C ASN A 64 -3.36 10.34 -4.70
N CYS A 65 -2.66 9.94 -3.65
CA CYS A 65 -3.28 9.20 -2.55
C CYS A 65 -3.04 9.87 -1.20
N ASP A 66 -3.98 9.62 -0.28
CA ASP A 66 -3.92 10.15 1.08
C ASP A 66 -3.25 9.19 2.05
N ILE A 67 -3.48 7.88 1.85
CA ILE A 67 -2.90 6.82 2.66
C ILE A 67 -2.04 5.95 1.75
N ILE A 68 -0.80 5.74 2.14
CA ILE A 68 0.15 4.93 1.38
C ILE A 68 0.43 3.65 2.14
N ILE A 69 0.30 2.52 1.45
CA ILE A 69 0.53 1.19 2.01
C ILE A 69 1.74 0.56 1.31
N PRO A 70 2.94 0.64 1.91
CA PRO A 70 4.09 -0.07 1.38
C PRO A 70 3.88 -1.58 1.55
N ALA A 71 3.96 -2.31 0.45
CA ALA A 71 3.72 -3.75 0.40
C ALA A 71 4.82 -4.46 -0.40
N ILE A 72 6.04 -3.98 -0.25
CA ILE A 72 7.20 -4.52 -0.95
C ILE A 72 7.95 -5.52 -0.07
N VAL A 73 8.81 -6.31 -0.69
CA VAL A 73 9.63 -7.28 0.03
C VAL A 73 10.58 -6.52 0.98
N PRO A 74 10.66 -6.91 2.27
CA PRO A 74 11.51 -6.19 3.23
C PRO A 74 12.97 -6.02 2.82
N SER A 75 13.53 -6.98 2.08
CA SER A 75 14.92 -6.92 1.63
C SER A 75 15.23 -5.77 0.69
N ILE A 76 14.22 -5.23 -0.01
CA ILE A 76 14.39 -4.09 -0.91
C ILE A 76 13.68 -2.83 -0.41
N ALA A 77 13.08 -2.88 0.78
CA ALA A 77 12.30 -1.77 1.32
C ALA A 77 13.11 -0.49 1.45
N GLU A 78 14.33 -0.58 1.97
CA GLU A 78 15.20 0.59 2.11
C GLU A 78 15.53 1.22 0.76
N GLU A 79 15.89 0.39 -0.21
CA GLU A 79 16.23 0.84 -1.57
C GLU A 79 15.06 1.56 -2.24
N VAL A 80 13.84 1.06 -2.04
CA VAL A 80 12.64 1.63 -2.65
C VAL A 80 12.14 2.85 -1.91
N LEU A 81 12.08 2.80 -0.58
CA LEU A 81 11.43 3.84 0.22
C LEU A 81 12.33 5.04 0.53
N LYS A 82 13.63 4.83 0.69
CA LYS A 82 14.53 5.93 1.05
C LYS A 82 14.50 7.10 0.06
N PRO A 83 14.53 6.85 -1.27
CA PRO A 83 14.41 7.94 -2.24
C PRO A 83 13.05 8.63 -2.21
N LEU A 84 12.02 8.00 -1.63
CA LEU A 84 10.66 8.53 -1.55
C LEU A 84 10.36 9.24 -0.24
N SER A 85 11.34 9.34 0.66
CA SER A 85 11.16 9.90 2.00
C SER A 85 10.56 11.31 1.96
N ASP A 86 11.05 12.17 1.08
CA ASP A 86 10.53 13.53 0.96
C ASP A 86 9.09 13.55 0.45
N ASP A 87 8.78 12.69 -0.52
CA ASP A 87 7.43 12.58 -1.10
C ASP A 87 6.42 12.07 -0.07
N LEU A 88 6.88 11.21 0.84
CA LEU A 88 6.04 10.63 1.89
C LEU A 88 5.92 11.51 3.13
N CYS A 89 6.68 12.59 3.21
CA CYS A 89 6.60 13.49 4.33
C CYS A 89 5.18 14.05 4.46
N GLY A 90 4.60 13.94 5.65
CA GLY A 90 3.23 14.39 5.92
C GLY A 90 2.13 13.43 5.48
N LYS A 91 2.47 12.35 4.79
CA LYS A 91 1.49 11.34 4.37
C LYS A 91 1.25 10.32 5.48
N ALA A 92 0.04 9.75 5.51
CA ALA A 92 -0.25 8.61 6.37
C ALA A 92 0.29 7.33 5.69
N VAL A 93 1.11 6.59 6.41
CA VAL A 93 1.75 5.38 5.91
C VAL A 93 1.35 4.19 6.78
N VAL A 94 0.74 3.17 6.15
CA VAL A 94 0.35 1.94 6.83
C VAL A 94 1.18 0.80 6.24
N SER A 95 2.26 0.43 6.90
CA SER A 95 3.15 -0.61 6.40
C SER A 95 2.58 -2.00 6.66
N ILE A 96 2.59 -2.84 5.63
CA ILE A 96 2.27 -4.27 5.76
C ILE A 96 3.50 -5.13 5.47
N MET A 97 4.68 -4.53 5.51
CA MET A 97 5.94 -5.23 5.27
C MET A 97 6.34 -6.03 6.50
N HIS A 98 6.44 -7.37 6.34
CA HIS A 98 6.84 -8.25 7.42
C HIS A 98 8.29 -7.98 7.83
N GLY A 99 8.53 -7.79 9.13
CA GLY A 99 9.89 -7.57 9.64
C GLY A 99 10.41 -6.14 9.61
N ILE A 100 9.64 -5.21 9.04
CA ILE A 100 9.98 -3.79 9.09
C ILE A 100 9.17 -3.16 10.22
N LEU A 101 9.82 -2.93 11.35
CA LEU A 101 9.19 -2.41 12.55
C LEU A 101 9.16 -0.88 12.56
N PHE A 102 8.45 -0.32 13.53
CA PHE A 102 8.27 1.12 13.67
C PHE A 102 9.60 1.90 13.66
N ASP A 103 10.60 1.45 14.40
CA ASP A 103 11.90 2.14 14.48
C ASP A 103 12.59 2.22 13.12
N LYS A 104 12.48 1.16 12.31
CA LYS A 104 13.04 1.15 10.96
C LYS A 104 12.28 2.08 10.02
N LEU A 105 10.95 2.14 10.16
CA LEU A 105 10.14 3.10 9.39
C LEU A 105 10.48 4.53 9.78
N GLU A 106 10.72 4.81 11.05
CA GLU A 106 11.12 6.13 11.52
C GLU A 106 12.44 6.57 10.90
N GLU A 107 13.38 5.63 10.77
CA GLU A 107 14.67 5.85 10.11
C GLU A 107 14.52 6.11 8.60
N LEU A 108 13.66 5.32 7.93
CA LEU A 108 13.46 5.42 6.48
C LEU A 108 12.58 6.60 6.07
N LEU A 109 11.56 6.90 6.86
CA LEU A 109 10.51 7.87 6.54
C LEU A 109 10.27 8.84 7.69
N PRO A 110 11.27 9.63 8.09
CA PRO A 110 11.19 10.41 9.33
C PRO A 110 10.11 11.49 9.37
N GLY A 111 9.58 11.91 8.25
CA GLY A 111 8.54 12.94 8.19
C GLY A 111 7.13 12.41 7.97
N SER A 112 6.95 11.09 7.85
CA SER A 112 5.63 10.50 7.61
C SER A 112 4.91 10.17 8.92
N HIS A 113 3.58 10.04 8.81
CA HIS A 113 2.74 9.52 9.90
C HIS A 113 2.53 8.03 9.64
N HIS A 114 3.32 7.17 10.27
CA HIS A 114 3.36 5.75 9.92
C HIS A 114 3.04 4.82 11.08
N ILE A 115 2.44 3.66 10.71
CA ILE A 115 2.26 2.52 11.60
C ILE A 115 2.73 1.25 10.87
N SER A 116 3.21 0.27 11.65
CA SER A 116 3.61 -1.03 11.12
C SER A 116 2.53 -2.05 11.48
N THR A 117 2.11 -2.85 10.50
CA THR A 117 1.05 -3.85 10.70
C THR A 117 1.45 -5.19 10.11
N LEU A 118 0.79 -6.26 10.57
CA LEU A 118 0.97 -7.62 10.06
C LEU A 118 -0.41 -8.20 9.73
N PRO A 119 -0.96 -7.92 8.54
CA PRO A 119 -2.23 -8.51 8.12
C PRO A 119 -2.06 -9.96 7.66
N ASN A 120 -3.16 -10.69 7.53
CA ASN A 120 -3.16 -12.01 6.93
C ASN A 120 -4.19 -12.08 5.78
N THR A 121 -4.07 -13.12 4.93
CA THR A 121 -4.87 -13.22 3.71
C THR A 121 -6.39 -13.21 3.89
N PRO A 122 -6.99 -13.75 4.99
CA PRO A 122 -8.43 -13.62 5.21
C PRO A 122 -8.98 -12.20 5.27
N VAL A 123 -8.13 -11.17 5.31
CA VAL A 123 -8.54 -9.77 5.26
C VAL A 123 -9.45 -9.48 4.05
N LYS A 124 -9.22 -10.13 2.92
CA LYS A 124 -10.01 -9.91 1.70
C LYS A 124 -11.49 -10.27 1.86
N VAL A 125 -11.83 -11.15 2.81
CA VAL A 125 -13.21 -11.54 3.10
C VAL A 125 -13.71 -11.04 4.47
N GLY A 126 -12.96 -10.10 5.07
CA GLY A 126 -13.34 -9.52 6.35
C GLY A 126 -13.08 -10.40 7.56
N GLU A 127 -12.38 -11.52 7.39
CA GLU A 127 -12.08 -12.48 8.45
C GLU A 127 -10.63 -12.41 8.93
N GLY A 128 -9.87 -11.45 8.44
CA GLY A 128 -8.46 -11.32 8.78
C GLY A 128 -8.19 -10.65 10.11
N ILE A 129 -6.94 -10.76 10.54
CA ILE A 129 -6.43 -10.13 11.75
C ILE A 129 -5.34 -9.16 11.34
N LEU A 130 -5.37 -7.94 11.89
CA LEU A 130 -4.36 -6.92 11.69
C LEU A 130 -3.66 -6.66 13.02
N ILE A 131 -2.36 -6.89 13.05
CA ILE A 131 -1.54 -6.66 14.25
C ILE A 131 -0.70 -5.40 14.03
N CYS A 132 -0.81 -4.47 14.93
CA CYS A 132 -0.07 -3.19 14.87
C CYS A 132 1.11 -3.17 15.83
#